data_4d9ba0ddc6c777534f0b174a81ab43ef
#
_entry.id   4d9ba0ddc6c777534f0b174a81ab43ef
#
_cell.length_a   1.000
_cell.length_b   1.000
_cell.length_c   1.000
_cell.angle_alpha   90.00
_cell.angle_beta   90.00
_cell.angle_gamma   90.00
#
_symmetry.space_group_name_H-M   'P 1'
#
loop_
_entity.id
_entity.type
_entity.pdbx_description
1 polymer ?
#
loop_
_entity_poly.entity_id
_entity_poly.type
_entity_poly.pdbx_seq_one_letter_code
_entity_poly.pdbx_strand_id
1 'polypeptide(L)'
;MSHRLLIDGRLVDGALTLDVIDPVRASVFAQSPRADAAQAEQAVAAAKRALKDWATVGYEGRRPYLERMADAMTANRDRIAETLTRERGGPIADCRVEVERAAAAIRYFAGQKLEDRVVRENAQELIVEQRYPQGVVVAIMPWNRPLTLLAFKFGPALITGNTVIVKPAPSTPLSTLMLGELAADIFPPGVVQTLVDANDLGPLLTSHPDVAHVSFTGSTPTGKKVLGAAAGTLKRFTLELGGNDAAIVLDDADPEWAAERIFASAMINAGQVCYAAKRVYAPRRLFDAVAGALARHAVAAVLGDGLDPATTMGPLQNRTQYEKVLDFIASAHAEGGTFLTGGEPTGQGYFIRPAIVTGLPDNARLVREEQFGPLLPVQVYDDLDDAIARANDTEYGLGGTIWTGDVRRGIAIAGRIETGTIWVNQHFSLPLDVPFGGAKQSGIGLQNGIEGMEDFTQLRVLNARLAA
;
A
#
# COMPACT_ATOMS: atom_id res chain seq x y z
N MET A 1 -15.43 2.84 22.86
CA MET A 1 -14.59 4.06 23.05
C MET A 1 -14.86 4.97 21.87
N SER A 2 -15.04 6.27 22.10
CA SER A 2 -15.18 7.23 21.00
C SER A 2 -13.79 7.56 20.48
N HIS A 3 -13.50 7.26 19.20
CA HIS A 3 -12.29 7.69 18.54
C HIS A 3 -12.30 9.21 18.32
N ARG A 4 -11.14 9.83 18.24
CA ARG A 4 -10.98 11.27 18.07
C ARG A 4 -9.96 11.59 16.97
N LEU A 5 -10.10 12.76 16.36
CA LEU A 5 -9.08 13.35 15.49
C LEU A 5 -7.92 13.87 16.35
N LEU A 6 -6.71 13.85 15.81
CA LEU A 6 -5.56 14.51 16.42
C LEU A 6 -5.27 15.81 15.68
N ILE A 7 -5.47 16.96 16.32
CA ILE A 7 -5.19 18.29 15.75
C ILE A 7 -4.42 19.11 16.79
N ASP A 8 -3.24 19.60 16.42
CA ASP A 8 -2.36 20.46 17.24
C ASP A 8 -2.05 19.84 18.62
N GLY A 9 -1.75 18.54 18.65
CA GLY A 9 -1.45 17.78 19.88
C GLY A 9 -2.66 17.49 20.76
N ARG A 10 -3.89 17.77 20.31
CA ARG A 10 -5.12 17.54 21.05
C ARG A 10 -6.02 16.55 20.36
N LEU A 11 -6.59 15.66 21.14
CA LEU A 11 -7.66 14.78 20.68
C LEU A 11 -8.98 15.57 20.70
N VAL A 12 -9.55 15.77 19.49
CA VAL A 12 -10.77 16.56 19.29
C VAL A 12 -11.85 15.73 18.62
N ASP A 13 -13.09 16.09 18.85
CA ASP A 13 -14.22 15.52 18.12
C ASP A 13 -14.23 16.04 16.66
N GLY A 14 -14.76 15.25 15.74
CA GLY A 14 -15.00 15.71 14.39
C GLY A 14 -16.16 16.72 14.35
N ALA A 15 -16.08 17.71 13.46
CA ALA A 15 -17.21 18.59 13.17
C ALA A 15 -18.42 17.80 12.62
N LEU A 16 -18.14 16.65 12.03
CA LEU A 16 -19.10 15.73 11.41
C LEU A 16 -18.81 14.30 11.89
N THR A 17 -19.67 13.35 11.50
CA THR A 17 -19.49 11.91 11.72
C THR A 17 -19.57 11.13 10.43
N LEU A 18 -19.04 9.91 10.44
CA LEU A 18 -19.03 8.97 9.32
C LEU A 18 -19.34 7.57 9.85
N ASP A 19 -20.26 6.86 9.21
CA ASP A 19 -20.53 5.47 9.51
C ASP A 19 -19.40 4.56 9.01
N VAL A 20 -18.97 3.64 9.88
CA VAL A 20 -17.99 2.60 9.55
C VAL A 20 -18.70 1.27 9.42
N ILE A 21 -18.55 0.64 8.27
CA ILE A 21 -19.26 -0.57 7.90
C ILE A 21 -18.43 -1.81 8.25
N ASP A 22 -19.04 -2.77 8.93
CA ASP A 22 -18.52 -4.14 9.05
C ASP A 22 -18.77 -4.88 7.71
N PRO A 23 -17.72 -5.20 6.93
CA PRO A 23 -17.89 -5.85 5.63
C PRO A 23 -18.40 -7.30 5.74
N VAL A 24 -18.25 -7.96 6.90
CA VAL A 24 -18.79 -9.31 7.17
C VAL A 24 -20.29 -9.29 7.19
N ARG A 25 -20.90 -8.20 7.70
CA ARG A 25 -22.35 -8.04 7.87
C ARG A 25 -22.96 -7.02 6.93
N ALA A 26 -22.15 -6.24 6.21
CA ALA A 26 -22.56 -5.11 5.37
C ALA A 26 -23.43 -4.09 6.15
N SER A 27 -23.13 -3.88 7.41
CA SER A 27 -23.89 -3.02 8.32
C SER A 27 -22.96 -2.11 9.14
N VAL A 28 -23.50 -0.99 9.61
CA VAL A 28 -22.77 -0.05 10.49
C VAL A 28 -22.43 -0.74 11.81
N PHE A 29 -21.15 -0.73 12.20
CA PHE A 29 -20.72 -1.25 13.51
C PHE A 29 -20.12 -0.17 14.41
N ALA A 30 -19.72 0.97 13.85
CA ALA A 30 -19.16 2.10 14.59
C ALA A 30 -19.40 3.42 13.85
N GLN A 31 -19.17 4.52 14.54
CA GLN A 31 -19.07 5.85 13.93
C GLN A 31 -17.68 6.41 14.15
N SER A 32 -17.14 7.04 13.11
CA SER A 32 -15.88 7.76 13.12
C SER A 32 -16.13 9.27 13.22
N PRO A 33 -15.31 10.03 13.97
CA PRO A 33 -15.26 11.47 13.82
C PRO A 33 -14.82 11.81 12.39
N ARG A 34 -15.42 12.84 11.78
CA ARG A 34 -15.09 13.35 10.46
C ARG A 34 -14.77 14.84 10.55
N ALA A 35 -13.62 15.24 10.01
CA ALA A 35 -13.20 16.61 9.93
C ALA A 35 -13.98 17.36 8.84
N ASP A 36 -14.14 18.68 9.05
CA ASP A 36 -14.55 19.63 8.03
C ASP A 36 -13.34 20.40 7.47
N ALA A 37 -13.59 21.33 6.54
CA ALA A 37 -12.55 22.16 5.95
C ALA A 37 -11.82 23.05 6.98
N ALA A 38 -12.53 23.55 7.99
CA ALA A 38 -11.93 24.40 9.02
C ALA A 38 -10.95 23.60 9.89
N GLN A 39 -11.29 22.36 10.26
CA GLN A 39 -10.39 21.45 10.98
C GLN A 39 -9.19 21.05 10.14
N ALA A 40 -9.36 20.86 8.83
CA ALA A 40 -8.26 20.59 7.91
C ALA A 40 -7.28 21.78 7.83
N GLU A 41 -7.78 23.00 7.70
CA GLU A 41 -6.97 24.24 7.73
C GLU A 41 -6.22 24.38 9.07
N GLN A 42 -6.87 24.11 10.21
CA GLN A 42 -6.22 24.12 11.52
C GLN A 42 -5.07 23.12 11.60
N ALA A 43 -5.27 21.90 11.07
CA ALA A 43 -4.24 20.86 11.06
C ALA A 43 -3.04 21.26 10.18
N VAL A 44 -3.27 21.85 9.00
CA VAL A 44 -2.17 22.33 8.14
C VAL A 44 -1.41 23.47 8.82
N ALA A 45 -2.13 24.45 9.40
CA ALA A 45 -1.51 25.55 10.10
C ALA A 45 -0.70 25.09 11.33
N ALA A 46 -1.19 24.10 12.08
CA ALA A 46 -0.45 23.48 13.19
C ALA A 46 0.81 22.77 12.72
N ALA A 47 0.70 21.95 11.66
CA ALA A 47 1.84 21.25 11.08
C ALA A 47 2.92 22.23 10.58
N LYS A 48 2.52 23.32 9.93
CA LYS A 48 3.44 24.38 9.49
C LYS A 48 4.16 25.06 10.65
N ARG A 49 3.45 25.36 11.73
CA ARG A 49 4.07 25.98 12.92
C ARG A 49 5.10 25.06 13.56
N ALA A 50 4.74 23.77 13.76
CA ALA A 50 5.63 22.79 14.42
C ALA A 50 6.86 22.44 13.58
N LEU A 51 6.77 22.56 12.25
CA LEU A 51 7.85 22.20 11.33
C LEU A 51 9.17 22.89 11.68
N LYS A 52 9.13 24.18 12.04
CA LYS A 52 10.34 24.99 12.33
C LYS A 52 11.19 24.35 13.43
N ASP A 53 10.55 23.99 14.53
CA ASP A 53 11.25 23.43 15.69
C ASP A 53 11.58 21.95 15.46
N TRP A 54 10.66 21.17 14.89
CA TRP A 54 10.86 19.75 14.61
C TRP A 54 12.02 19.50 13.64
N ALA A 55 12.18 20.31 12.59
CA ALA A 55 13.25 20.20 11.63
C ALA A 55 14.64 20.39 12.26
N THR A 56 14.75 21.18 13.35
CA THR A 56 16.02 21.46 14.03
C THR A 56 16.43 20.39 15.04
N VAL A 57 15.53 19.46 15.43
CA VAL A 57 15.81 18.43 16.46
C VAL A 57 16.93 17.47 16.05
N GLY A 58 17.16 17.25 14.75
CA GLY A 58 18.14 16.29 14.25
C GLY A 58 17.69 14.83 14.34
N TYR A 59 18.39 13.91 13.66
CA TYR A 59 18.04 12.50 13.61
C TYR A 59 18.02 11.86 15.00
N GLU A 60 19.07 12.05 15.78
CA GLU A 60 19.20 11.47 17.13
C GLU A 60 18.11 11.95 18.10
N GLY A 61 17.70 13.21 17.96
CA GLY A 61 16.62 13.74 18.81
C GLY A 61 15.23 13.28 18.38
N ARG A 62 15.02 12.96 17.09
CA ARG A 62 13.71 12.45 16.58
C ARG A 62 13.55 10.94 16.79
N ARG A 63 14.65 10.17 16.79
CA ARG A 63 14.65 8.71 16.99
C ARG A 63 13.78 8.24 18.15
N PRO A 64 13.92 8.76 19.38
CA PRO A 64 13.16 8.28 20.53
C PRO A 64 11.64 8.42 20.37
N TYR A 65 11.16 9.40 19.62
CA TYR A 65 9.73 9.57 19.35
C TYR A 65 9.18 8.43 18.49
N LEU A 66 9.93 8.05 17.44
CA LEU A 66 9.52 6.96 16.55
C LEU A 66 9.64 5.60 17.28
N GLU A 67 10.68 5.38 18.07
CA GLU A 67 10.84 4.17 18.87
C GLU A 67 9.68 4.01 19.87
N ARG A 68 9.33 5.07 20.61
CA ARG A 68 8.17 5.09 21.51
C ARG A 68 6.86 4.82 20.77
N MET A 69 6.70 5.33 19.55
CA MET A 69 5.52 5.06 18.72
C MET A 69 5.44 3.58 18.34
N ALA A 70 6.54 2.98 17.91
CA ALA A 70 6.62 1.56 17.58
C ALA A 70 6.34 0.68 18.81
N ASP A 71 6.86 1.04 19.97
CA ASP A 71 6.61 0.35 21.25
C ASP A 71 5.13 0.45 21.65
N ALA A 72 4.54 1.64 21.54
CA ALA A 72 3.12 1.86 21.85
C ALA A 72 2.20 1.05 20.92
N MET A 73 2.52 0.97 19.62
CA MET A 73 1.80 0.11 18.66
C MET A 73 1.91 -1.36 19.06
N THR A 74 3.11 -1.82 19.39
CA THR A 74 3.35 -3.21 19.82
C THR A 74 2.58 -3.55 21.09
N ALA A 75 2.58 -2.66 22.08
CA ALA A 75 1.85 -2.83 23.34
C ALA A 75 0.31 -2.87 23.14
N ASN A 76 -0.21 -2.23 22.09
CA ASN A 76 -1.62 -2.19 21.75
C ASN A 76 -2.00 -3.10 20.58
N ARG A 77 -1.11 -4.02 20.15
CA ARG A 77 -1.25 -4.85 18.95
C ARG A 77 -2.61 -5.50 18.82
N ASP A 78 -3.04 -6.23 19.82
CA ASP A 78 -4.27 -7.03 19.75
C ASP A 78 -5.53 -6.14 19.66
N ARG A 79 -5.55 -5.01 20.40
CA ARG A 79 -6.64 -4.04 20.34
C ARG A 79 -6.74 -3.37 18.96
N ILE A 80 -5.59 -2.98 18.39
CA ILE A 80 -5.52 -2.38 17.06
C ILE A 80 -5.92 -3.41 16.00
N ALA A 81 -5.41 -4.64 16.10
CA ALA A 81 -5.71 -5.72 15.16
C ALA A 81 -7.20 -6.10 15.17
N GLU A 82 -7.85 -6.16 16.35
CA GLU A 82 -9.29 -6.42 16.44
C GLU A 82 -10.11 -5.32 15.74
N THR A 83 -9.76 -4.05 15.97
CA THR A 83 -10.41 -2.91 15.30
C THR A 83 -10.20 -2.99 13.78
N LEU A 84 -8.98 -3.25 13.34
CA LEU A 84 -8.66 -3.41 11.93
C LEU A 84 -9.41 -4.60 11.28
N THR A 85 -9.53 -5.74 11.99
CA THR A 85 -10.33 -6.88 11.53
C THR A 85 -11.78 -6.49 11.28
N ARG A 86 -12.39 -5.74 12.21
CA ARG A 86 -13.78 -5.31 12.09
C ARG A 86 -14.02 -4.33 10.95
N GLU A 87 -13.14 -3.35 10.75
CA GLU A 87 -13.32 -2.34 9.69
C GLU A 87 -12.84 -2.81 8.30
N ARG A 88 -11.83 -3.72 8.25
CA ARG A 88 -11.28 -4.23 6.98
C ARG A 88 -11.89 -5.57 6.55
N GLY A 89 -12.31 -6.40 7.52
CA GLY A 89 -12.86 -7.73 7.29
C GLY A 89 -11.85 -8.86 7.19
N GLY A 90 -10.55 -8.58 7.20
CA GLY A 90 -9.51 -9.61 7.08
C GLY A 90 -9.32 -10.47 8.34
N PRO A 91 -8.74 -11.68 8.22
CA PRO A 91 -8.44 -12.53 9.37
C PRO A 91 -7.61 -11.83 10.44
N ILE A 92 -7.92 -12.07 11.73
CA ILE A 92 -7.25 -11.44 12.87
C ILE A 92 -5.74 -11.73 12.90
N ALA A 93 -5.33 -12.92 12.43
CA ALA A 93 -3.92 -13.27 12.30
C ALA A 93 -3.19 -12.32 11.35
N ASP A 94 -3.77 -12.04 10.16
CA ASP A 94 -3.22 -11.11 9.18
C ASP A 94 -3.19 -9.68 9.71
N CYS A 95 -4.21 -9.28 10.48
CA CYS A 95 -4.28 -7.96 11.09
C CYS A 95 -3.21 -7.76 12.16
N ARG A 96 -2.92 -8.79 12.97
CA ARG A 96 -1.80 -8.78 13.93
C ARG A 96 -0.45 -8.61 13.22
N VAL A 97 -0.23 -9.38 12.16
CA VAL A 97 1.00 -9.26 11.33
C VAL A 97 1.11 -7.86 10.73
N GLU A 98 -0.01 -7.25 10.31
CA GLU A 98 0.01 -5.88 9.76
C GLU A 98 0.45 -4.85 10.82
N VAL A 99 -0.07 -4.94 12.06
CA VAL A 99 0.35 -4.04 13.16
C VAL A 99 1.83 -4.23 13.49
N GLU A 100 2.29 -5.50 13.59
CA GLU A 100 3.69 -5.83 13.85
C GLU A 100 4.62 -5.29 12.76
N ARG A 101 4.24 -5.47 11.49
CA ARG A 101 5.00 -4.95 10.34
C ARG A 101 5.06 -3.43 10.33
N ALA A 102 3.95 -2.76 10.65
CA ALA A 102 3.91 -1.31 10.75
C ALA A 102 4.83 -0.79 11.88
N ALA A 103 4.79 -1.40 13.06
CA ALA A 103 5.68 -1.06 14.17
C ALA A 103 7.15 -1.31 13.82
N ALA A 104 7.45 -2.45 13.17
CA ALA A 104 8.80 -2.77 12.72
C ALA A 104 9.32 -1.76 11.68
N ALA A 105 8.47 -1.30 10.75
CA ALA A 105 8.84 -0.29 9.76
C ALA A 105 9.16 1.07 10.42
N ILE A 106 8.34 1.52 11.36
CA ILE A 106 8.62 2.76 12.12
C ILE A 106 9.95 2.65 12.87
N ARG A 107 10.20 1.51 13.52
CA ARG A 107 11.46 1.26 14.25
C ARG A 107 12.66 1.19 13.30
N TYR A 108 12.51 0.57 12.12
CA TYR A 108 13.55 0.56 11.10
C TYR A 108 13.95 1.98 10.71
N PHE A 109 12.98 2.82 10.34
CA PHE A 109 13.26 4.20 9.94
C PHE A 109 13.80 5.06 11.10
N ALA A 110 13.43 4.80 12.35
CA ALA A 110 14.00 5.45 13.52
C ALA A 110 15.53 5.27 13.59
N GLY A 111 16.01 4.12 13.15
CA GLY A 111 17.45 3.80 13.10
C GLY A 111 18.20 4.34 11.89
N GLN A 112 17.52 4.94 10.90
CA GLN A 112 18.15 5.41 9.67
C GLN A 112 18.55 6.88 9.75
N LYS A 113 19.54 7.25 8.93
CA LYS A 113 20.03 8.62 8.77
C LYS A 113 20.50 8.84 7.35
N LEU A 114 20.21 9.99 6.77
CA LEU A 114 20.78 10.43 5.51
C LEU A 114 22.03 11.27 5.80
N GLU A 115 23.18 10.75 5.40
CA GLU A 115 24.47 11.43 5.63
C GLU A 115 24.74 12.46 4.53
N ASP A 116 25.41 13.55 4.91
CA ASP A 116 25.96 14.50 3.95
C ASP A 116 27.05 13.82 3.12
N ARG A 117 27.04 14.04 1.81
CA ARG A 117 28.03 13.47 0.90
C ARG A 117 29.02 14.53 0.45
N VAL A 118 30.29 14.42 0.87
CA VAL A 118 31.37 15.25 0.33
C VAL A 118 31.66 14.78 -1.09
N VAL A 119 31.30 15.62 -2.06
CA VAL A 119 31.53 15.35 -3.50
C VAL A 119 32.96 15.69 -3.88
N ARG A 120 33.48 16.80 -3.29
CA ARG A 120 34.83 17.27 -3.53
C ARG A 120 35.32 18.09 -2.34
N GLU A 121 36.56 17.86 -1.95
CA GLU A 121 37.27 18.65 -0.97
C GLU A 121 38.75 18.75 -1.37
N ASN A 122 39.23 19.97 -1.54
CA ASN A 122 40.64 20.27 -1.82
C ASN A 122 41.00 21.66 -1.29
N ALA A 123 42.20 22.11 -1.57
CA ALA A 123 42.69 23.41 -1.06
C ALA A 123 41.89 24.63 -1.58
N GLN A 124 41.18 24.51 -2.68
CA GLN A 124 40.45 25.60 -3.33
C GLN A 124 38.94 25.56 -3.10
N GLU A 125 38.37 24.39 -2.91
CA GLU A 125 36.89 24.24 -2.83
C GLU A 125 36.46 23.09 -1.95
N LEU A 126 35.25 23.25 -1.38
CA LEU A 126 34.46 22.21 -0.71
C LEU A 126 33.07 22.14 -1.35
N ILE A 127 32.69 20.97 -1.88
CA ILE A 127 31.37 20.71 -2.42
C ILE A 127 30.73 19.58 -1.63
N VAL A 128 29.57 19.84 -1.03
CA VAL A 128 28.84 18.89 -0.19
C VAL A 128 27.38 18.82 -0.66
N GLU A 129 26.88 17.61 -0.86
CA GLU A 129 25.45 17.35 -0.99
C GLU A 129 24.83 17.11 0.39
N GLN A 130 23.79 17.86 0.67
CA GLN A 130 23.04 17.79 1.92
C GLN A 130 21.57 17.58 1.63
N ARG A 131 20.86 16.95 2.57
CA ARG A 131 19.43 16.79 2.49
C ARG A 131 18.73 17.45 3.67
N TYR A 132 17.59 18.11 3.39
CA TYR A 132 16.77 18.76 4.41
C TYR A 132 15.27 18.44 4.18
N PRO A 133 14.41 18.52 5.24
CA PRO A 133 13.00 18.19 5.12
C PRO A 133 12.29 19.06 4.08
N GLN A 134 11.33 18.49 3.36
CA GLN A 134 10.52 19.23 2.40
C GLN A 134 9.52 20.17 3.07
N GLY A 135 8.93 19.75 4.21
CA GLY A 135 7.97 20.57 4.94
C GLY A 135 6.80 19.78 5.52
N VAL A 136 5.58 20.28 5.30
CA VAL A 136 4.36 19.57 5.69
C VAL A 136 4.07 18.47 4.68
N VAL A 137 3.95 17.24 5.14
CA VAL A 137 3.60 16.06 4.35
C VAL A 137 2.15 15.68 4.59
N VAL A 138 1.39 15.47 3.52
CA VAL A 138 0.06 14.84 3.59
C VAL A 138 0.19 13.39 3.17
N ALA A 139 -0.09 12.47 4.10
CA ALA A 139 -0.07 11.03 3.88
C ALA A 139 -1.51 10.52 3.71
N ILE A 140 -1.88 10.15 2.48
CA ILE A 140 -3.22 9.66 2.13
C ILE A 140 -3.16 8.15 2.00
N MET A 141 -3.94 7.46 2.86
CA MET A 141 -3.93 6.00 3.00
C MET A 141 -5.08 5.34 2.25
N PRO A 142 -4.85 4.16 1.68
CA PRO A 142 -5.91 3.30 1.18
C PRO A 142 -6.52 2.47 2.32
N TRP A 143 -7.61 1.78 2.01
CA TRP A 143 -8.37 0.95 2.96
C TRP A 143 -7.84 -0.48 3.13
N ASN A 144 -7.01 -0.98 2.21
CA ASN A 144 -6.66 -2.42 2.17
C ASN A 144 -5.54 -2.84 3.13
N ARG A 145 -4.53 -1.99 3.35
CA ARG A 145 -3.40 -2.20 4.29
C ARG A 145 -3.05 -0.88 5.00
N PRO A 146 -4.00 -0.27 5.73
CA PRO A 146 -3.89 1.12 6.18
C PRO A 146 -2.67 1.35 7.08
N LEU A 147 -2.34 0.42 7.98
CA LEU A 147 -1.29 0.63 8.98
C LEU A 147 0.12 0.41 8.40
N THR A 148 0.30 -0.65 7.60
CA THR A 148 1.59 -0.90 6.93
C THR A 148 1.94 0.25 5.99
N LEU A 149 0.98 0.68 5.15
CA LEU A 149 1.20 1.76 4.18
C LEU A 149 1.35 3.13 4.86
N LEU A 150 0.72 3.32 6.03
CA LEU A 150 0.98 4.48 6.87
C LEU A 150 2.44 4.48 7.36
N ALA A 151 2.93 3.36 7.90
CA ALA A 151 4.27 3.28 8.45
C ALA A 151 5.37 3.60 7.41
N PHE A 152 5.17 3.20 6.15
CA PHE A 152 6.06 3.51 5.02
C PHE A 152 6.09 4.99 4.62
N LYS A 153 5.16 5.80 5.12
CA LYS A 153 5.12 7.26 4.93
C LYS A 153 5.48 7.99 6.20
N PHE A 154 4.94 7.55 7.32
CA PHE A 154 5.07 8.16 8.64
C PHE A 154 6.52 8.13 9.15
N GLY A 155 7.15 6.96 9.11
CA GLY A 155 8.52 6.76 9.59
C GLY A 155 9.53 7.65 8.85
N PRO A 156 9.66 7.53 7.52
CA PRO A 156 10.63 8.30 6.76
C PRO A 156 10.34 9.80 6.79
N ALA A 157 9.07 10.23 6.72
CA ALA A 157 8.74 11.65 6.79
C ALA A 157 9.14 12.29 8.11
N LEU A 158 8.84 11.64 9.24
CA LEU A 158 9.13 12.19 10.56
C LEU A 158 10.63 12.15 10.89
N ILE A 159 11.33 11.06 10.59
CA ILE A 159 12.75 10.94 10.90
C ILE A 159 13.59 11.93 10.08
N THR A 160 13.15 12.28 8.87
CA THR A 160 13.82 13.29 8.03
C THR A 160 13.43 14.72 8.41
N GLY A 161 12.54 14.92 9.40
CA GLY A 161 12.23 16.23 9.98
C GLY A 161 11.02 16.94 9.42
N ASN A 162 10.18 16.24 8.62
CA ASN A 162 8.89 16.75 8.18
C ASN A 162 7.83 16.62 9.27
N THR A 163 6.76 17.40 9.19
CA THR A 163 5.51 17.18 9.92
C THR A 163 4.52 16.43 9.04
N VAL A 164 3.61 15.66 9.65
CA VAL A 164 2.75 14.74 8.89
C VAL A 164 1.27 14.93 9.25
N ILE A 165 0.45 15.06 8.21
CA ILE A 165 -1.01 14.99 8.28
C ILE A 165 -1.43 13.65 7.68
N VAL A 166 -1.96 12.76 8.51
CA VAL A 166 -2.43 11.45 8.13
C VAL A 166 -3.92 11.50 7.78
N LYS A 167 -4.25 11.08 6.57
CA LYS A 167 -5.61 11.00 6.07
C LYS A 167 -5.93 9.54 5.71
N PRO A 168 -6.57 8.75 6.60
CA PRO A 168 -7.02 7.40 6.30
C PRO A 168 -8.13 7.39 5.24
N ALA A 169 -8.36 6.21 4.66
CA ALA A 169 -9.57 5.98 3.87
C ALA A 169 -10.81 6.05 4.78
N PRO A 170 -11.93 6.61 4.29
CA PRO A 170 -13.15 6.74 5.10
C PRO A 170 -13.75 5.40 5.52
N SER A 171 -13.46 4.31 4.83
CA SER A 171 -13.99 2.99 5.14
C SER A 171 -13.16 2.20 6.17
N THR A 172 -11.91 2.63 6.47
CA THR A 172 -11.04 2.00 7.48
C THR A 172 -10.32 3.07 8.32
N PRO A 173 -11.04 3.98 8.99
CA PRO A 173 -10.42 5.09 9.70
C PRO A 173 -10.00 4.74 11.14
N LEU A 174 -10.66 3.77 11.79
CA LEU A 174 -10.62 3.60 13.25
C LEU A 174 -9.25 3.14 13.73
N SER A 175 -8.64 2.16 13.08
CA SER A 175 -7.29 1.69 13.44
C SER A 175 -6.24 2.80 13.27
N THR A 176 -6.38 3.66 12.26
CA THR A 176 -5.51 4.82 12.06
C THR A 176 -5.74 5.90 13.13
N LEU A 177 -6.98 6.14 13.54
CA LEU A 177 -7.29 7.05 14.66
C LEU A 177 -6.68 6.58 15.96
N MET A 178 -6.66 5.26 16.23
CA MET A 178 -5.95 4.71 17.40
C MET A 178 -4.46 5.05 17.38
N LEU A 179 -3.82 5.06 16.22
CA LEU A 179 -2.43 5.52 16.10
C LEU A 179 -2.32 7.03 16.37
N GLY A 180 -3.29 7.83 15.97
CA GLY A 180 -3.39 9.24 16.33
C GLY A 180 -3.51 9.47 17.84
N GLU A 181 -4.32 8.64 18.52
CA GLU A 181 -4.45 8.66 19.97
C GLU A 181 -3.11 8.37 20.67
N LEU A 182 -2.35 7.37 20.20
CA LEU A 182 -1.01 7.07 20.71
C LEU A 182 -0.02 8.21 20.41
N ALA A 183 -0.09 8.80 19.23
CA ALA A 183 0.80 9.87 18.81
C ALA A 183 0.61 11.16 19.63
N ALA A 184 -0.59 11.43 20.14
CA ALA A 184 -0.90 12.60 20.97
C ALA A 184 -0.04 12.69 22.24
N ASP A 185 0.28 11.55 22.85
CA ASP A 185 1.10 11.47 24.07
C ASP A 185 2.61 11.36 23.77
N ILE A 186 2.96 11.19 22.50
CA ILE A 186 4.35 10.89 22.10
C ILE A 186 5.00 12.09 21.42
N PHE A 187 4.35 12.68 20.41
CA PHE A 187 4.93 13.75 19.59
C PHE A 187 4.57 15.14 20.09
N PRO A 188 5.44 16.12 19.87
CA PRO A 188 5.11 17.51 20.15
C PRO A 188 3.86 17.98 19.37
N PRO A 189 3.06 18.92 19.94
CA PRO A 189 1.90 19.48 19.25
C PRO A 189 2.23 19.93 17.83
N GLY A 190 1.37 19.58 16.87
CA GLY A 190 1.53 19.96 15.46
C GLY A 190 2.44 19.06 14.63
N VAL A 191 3.27 18.19 15.21
CA VAL A 191 4.16 17.30 14.44
C VAL A 191 3.39 16.21 13.71
N VAL A 192 2.37 15.64 14.34
CA VAL A 192 1.48 14.62 13.77
C VAL A 192 0.03 15.08 13.88
N GLN A 193 -0.72 14.92 12.79
CA GLN A 193 -2.16 15.17 12.74
C GLN A 193 -2.86 13.92 12.18
N THR A 194 -4.12 13.65 12.58
CA THR A 194 -4.97 12.65 11.94
C THR A 194 -6.33 13.24 11.61
N LEU A 195 -6.71 13.17 10.33
CA LEU A 195 -7.96 13.73 9.81
C LEU A 195 -8.72 12.65 9.04
N VAL A 196 -9.95 12.39 9.42
CA VAL A 196 -10.86 11.54 8.66
C VAL A 196 -11.81 12.41 7.84
N ASP A 197 -12.06 12.05 6.60
CA ASP A 197 -12.98 12.72 5.69
C ASP A 197 -13.92 11.73 4.99
N ALA A 198 -14.81 12.20 4.15
CA ALA A 198 -15.62 11.39 3.24
C ALA A 198 -15.10 11.45 1.78
N ASN A 199 -13.79 11.55 1.57
CA ASN A 199 -13.10 11.81 0.30
C ASN A 199 -13.33 13.22 -0.26
N ASP A 200 -13.72 14.17 0.57
CA ASP A 200 -14.03 15.56 0.20
C ASP A 200 -12.89 16.54 0.57
N LEU A 201 -12.04 16.23 1.55
CA LEU A 201 -10.90 17.08 1.93
C LEU A 201 -9.65 16.84 1.07
N GLY A 202 -9.63 15.77 0.25
CA GLY A 202 -8.51 15.46 -0.63
C GLY A 202 -8.06 16.66 -1.48
N PRO A 203 -8.94 17.31 -2.25
CA PRO A 203 -8.57 18.48 -3.07
C PRO A 203 -8.00 19.63 -2.24
N LEU A 204 -8.59 19.96 -1.08
CA LEU A 204 -8.09 21.01 -0.18
C LEU A 204 -6.64 20.69 0.25
N LEU A 205 -6.40 19.50 0.79
CA LEU A 205 -5.09 19.11 1.31
C LEU A 205 -4.03 19.01 0.21
N THR A 206 -4.40 18.48 -0.97
CA THR A 206 -3.44 18.27 -2.07
C THR A 206 -3.11 19.56 -2.82
N SER A 207 -3.97 20.56 -2.84
CA SER A 207 -3.71 21.88 -3.44
C SER A 207 -3.20 22.93 -2.45
N HIS A 208 -3.22 22.65 -1.14
CA HIS A 208 -2.89 23.65 -0.11
C HIS A 208 -1.46 24.19 -0.27
N PRO A 209 -1.22 25.53 -0.27
CA PRO A 209 0.10 26.12 -0.53
C PRO A 209 1.16 25.74 0.52
N ASP A 210 0.75 25.49 1.77
CA ASP A 210 1.64 25.15 2.86
C ASP A 210 1.98 23.64 2.94
N VAL A 211 1.34 22.80 2.13
CA VAL A 211 1.71 21.38 1.96
C VAL A 211 2.83 21.28 0.93
N ALA A 212 3.94 20.70 1.32
CA ALA A 212 5.12 20.56 0.47
C ALA A 212 5.20 19.23 -0.27
N HIS A 213 4.66 18.15 0.34
CA HIS A 213 4.69 16.82 -0.22
C HIS A 213 3.35 16.09 -0.03
N VAL A 214 2.91 15.38 -1.06
CA VAL A 214 1.76 14.48 -0.99
C VAL A 214 2.23 13.05 -1.23
N SER A 215 2.15 12.20 -0.21
CA SER A 215 2.40 10.77 -0.32
C SER A 215 1.06 10.03 -0.36
N PHE A 216 0.69 9.54 -1.53
CA PHE A 216 -0.60 8.91 -1.80
C PHE A 216 -0.42 7.42 -2.15
N THR A 217 -1.26 6.57 -1.59
CA THR A 217 -1.45 5.19 -2.05
C THR A 217 -2.93 4.95 -2.34
N GLY A 218 -3.23 4.43 -3.53
CA GLY A 218 -4.60 4.16 -3.96
C GLY A 218 -4.72 3.82 -5.44
N SER A 219 -5.92 3.98 -6.03
CA SER A 219 -6.13 3.67 -7.44
C SER A 219 -5.44 4.66 -8.38
N THR A 220 -4.99 4.18 -9.54
CA THR A 220 -4.37 5.01 -10.59
C THR A 220 -5.25 6.20 -11.03
N PRO A 221 -6.56 6.05 -11.24
CA PRO A 221 -7.41 7.20 -11.55
C PRO A 221 -7.44 8.27 -10.45
N THR A 222 -7.39 7.87 -9.18
CA THR A 222 -7.33 8.83 -8.06
C THR A 222 -5.95 9.47 -7.97
N GLY A 223 -4.87 8.72 -8.18
CA GLY A 223 -3.51 9.27 -8.23
C GLY A 223 -3.34 10.37 -9.30
N LYS A 224 -3.91 10.16 -10.49
CA LYS A 224 -3.95 11.18 -11.55
C LYS A 224 -4.69 12.45 -11.12
N LYS A 225 -5.81 12.34 -10.37
CA LYS A 225 -6.54 13.49 -9.82
C LYS A 225 -5.72 14.22 -8.76
N VAL A 226 -5.07 13.50 -7.86
CA VAL A 226 -4.18 14.05 -6.82
C VAL A 226 -3.04 14.83 -7.46
N LEU A 227 -2.37 14.25 -8.45
CA LEU A 227 -1.29 14.92 -9.19
C LEU A 227 -1.78 16.19 -9.89
N GLY A 228 -2.94 16.12 -10.56
CA GLY A 228 -3.53 17.27 -11.24
C GLY A 228 -3.92 18.42 -10.29
N ALA A 229 -4.48 18.10 -9.12
CA ALA A 229 -4.88 19.11 -8.12
C ALA A 229 -3.68 19.90 -7.56
N ALA A 230 -2.50 19.28 -7.52
CA ALA A 230 -1.32 19.88 -6.94
C ALA A 230 -0.37 20.54 -7.96
N ALA A 231 -0.66 20.44 -9.25
CA ALA A 231 0.19 20.99 -10.33
C ALA A 231 0.46 22.50 -10.17
N GLY A 232 -0.51 23.26 -9.66
CA GLY A 232 -0.38 24.71 -9.47
C GLY A 232 0.65 25.16 -8.41
N THR A 233 1.18 24.24 -7.60
CA THR A 233 2.11 24.56 -6.50
C THR A 233 3.46 23.83 -6.59
N LEU A 234 3.67 23.02 -7.64
CA LEU A 234 4.90 22.24 -7.88
C LEU A 234 5.34 21.39 -6.66
N LYS A 235 4.37 20.80 -5.93
CA LYS A 235 4.63 19.93 -4.80
C LYS A 235 5.42 18.68 -5.22
N ARG A 236 6.07 18.07 -4.26
CA ARG A 236 6.66 16.73 -4.42
C ARG A 236 5.59 15.65 -4.21
N PHE A 237 5.81 14.49 -4.82
CA PHE A 237 4.87 13.37 -4.76
C PHE A 237 5.62 12.05 -4.59
N THR A 238 5.02 11.18 -3.76
CA THR A 238 5.22 9.74 -3.85
C THR A 238 3.86 9.12 -4.10
N LEU A 239 3.67 8.50 -5.26
CA LEU A 239 2.41 7.88 -5.68
C LEU A 239 2.63 6.37 -5.81
N GLU A 240 1.97 5.58 -4.97
CA GLU A 240 1.89 4.13 -5.06
C GLU A 240 0.48 3.76 -5.53
N LEU A 241 0.38 3.21 -6.74
CA LEU A 241 -0.89 3.06 -7.42
C LEU A 241 -1.22 1.58 -7.67
N GLY A 242 -2.15 1.32 -8.59
CA GLY A 242 -2.56 -0.03 -8.93
C GLY A 242 -1.49 -0.87 -9.61
N GLY A 243 -1.70 -2.18 -9.64
CA GLY A 243 -0.88 -3.15 -10.34
C GLY A 243 -1.72 -4.23 -11.00
N ASN A 244 -1.18 -4.90 -11.99
CA ASN A 244 -1.78 -6.06 -12.65
C ASN A 244 -0.73 -7.15 -12.83
N ASP A 245 -0.13 -7.57 -11.70
CA ASP A 245 1.07 -8.36 -11.63
C ASP A 245 0.91 -9.74 -12.26
N ALA A 246 1.86 -10.11 -13.11
CA ALA A 246 1.91 -11.40 -13.75
C ALA A 246 2.71 -12.42 -12.93
N ALA A 247 2.18 -13.62 -12.77
CA ALA A 247 2.89 -14.80 -12.28
C ALA A 247 3.18 -15.72 -13.47
N ILE A 248 4.44 -15.84 -13.88
CA ILE A 248 4.87 -16.68 -15.01
C ILE A 248 5.46 -17.98 -14.46
N VAL A 249 4.79 -19.09 -14.74
CA VAL A 249 5.26 -20.43 -14.42
C VAL A 249 6.09 -20.96 -15.59
N LEU A 250 7.35 -21.31 -15.36
CA LEU A 250 8.21 -21.86 -16.40
C LEU A 250 7.97 -23.35 -16.57
N ASP A 251 8.50 -23.89 -17.66
CA ASP A 251 8.30 -25.28 -18.05
C ASP A 251 8.98 -26.29 -17.14
N ASP A 252 9.96 -25.90 -16.33
CA ASP A 252 10.69 -26.72 -15.36
C ASP A 252 10.15 -26.58 -13.91
N ALA A 253 9.10 -25.80 -13.70
CA ALA A 253 8.52 -25.61 -12.38
C ALA A 253 7.70 -26.81 -11.92
N ASP A 254 7.69 -27.06 -10.62
CA ASP A 254 6.71 -27.95 -9.99
C ASP A 254 5.34 -27.25 -9.92
N PRO A 255 4.31 -27.75 -10.59
CA PRO A 255 3.02 -27.08 -10.71
C PRO A 255 2.26 -26.97 -9.38
N GLU A 256 2.35 -27.97 -8.49
CA GLU A 256 1.68 -27.94 -7.18
C GLU A 256 2.34 -26.91 -6.26
N TRP A 257 3.65 -26.93 -6.18
CA TRP A 257 4.45 -25.98 -5.40
C TRP A 257 4.26 -24.52 -5.86
N ALA A 258 4.25 -24.30 -7.18
CA ALA A 258 4.03 -22.98 -7.74
C ALA A 258 2.60 -22.49 -7.49
N ALA A 259 1.60 -23.35 -7.73
CA ALA A 259 0.17 -23.01 -7.54
C ALA A 259 -0.15 -22.67 -6.09
N GLU A 260 0.35 -23.39 -5.09
CA GLU A 260 0.18 -23.08 -3.68
C GLU A 260 0.60 -21.62 -3.36
N ARG A 261 1.78 -21.24 -3.81
CA ARG A 261 2.38 -19.93 -3.54
C ARG A 261 1.74 -18.81 -4.34
N ILE A 262 1.39 -19.08 -5.59
CA ILE A 262 0.64 -18.15 -6.43
C ILE A 262 -0.73 -17.89 -5.80
N PHE A 263 -1.45 -18.95 -5.37
CA PHE A 263 -2.75 -18.80 -4.72
C PHE A 263 -2.66 -17.97 -3.44
N ALA A 264 -1.70 -18.28 -2.56
CA ALA A 264 -1.46 -17.53 -1.33
C ALA A 264 -1.22 -16.05 -1.61
N SER A 265 -0.45 -15.73 -2.66
CA SER A 265 -0.16 -14.34 -3.03
C SER A 265 -1.32 -13.66 -3.75
N ALA A 266 -2.07 -14.38 -4.60
CA ALA A 266 -3.21 -13.83 -5.32
C ALA A 266 -4.40 -13.55 -4.43
N MET A 267 -4.62 -14.37 -3.38
CA MET A 267 -5.84 -14.36 -2.56
C MET A 267 -5.67 -13.76 -1.17
N ILE A 268 -4.46 -13.33 -0.81
CA ILE A 268 -4.26 -12.59 0.44
C ILE A 268 -5.18 -11.36 0.50
N ASN A 269 -5.80 -11.11 1.65
CA ASN A 269 -6.78 -10.05 1.83
C ASN A 269 -7.92 -10.09 0.77
N ALA A 270 -8.35 -11.29 0.38
CA ALA A 270 -9.32 -11.52 -0.71
C ALA A 270 -8.91 -10.88 -2.06
N GLY A 271 -7.62 -10.91 -2.41
CA GLY A 271 -7.08 -10.33 -3.63
C GLY A 271 -6.94 -8.80 -3.62
N GLN A 272 -7.16 -8.15 -2.48
CA GLN A 272 -7.17 -6.71 -2.34
C GLN A 272 -5.79 -6.15 -1.98
N VAL A 273 -4.76 -6.51 -2.74
CA VAL A 273 -3.39 -6.01 -2.59
C VAL A 273 -2.86 -5.57 -3.95
N CYS A 274 -2.23 -4.39 -4.01
CA CYS A 274 -1.79 -3.77 -5.26
C CYS A 274 -0.79 -4.63 -6.03
N TYR A 275 0.17 -5.26 -5.35
CA TYR A 275 1.16 -6.18 -5.92
C TYR A 275 0.82 -7.67 -5.71
N ALA A 276 -0.45 -8.05 -5.51
CA ALA A 276 -0.89 -9.45 -5.57
C ALA A 276 -0.74 -10.01 -7.00
N ALA A 277 -0.50 -11.31 -7.15
CA ALA A 277 -0.59 -11.96 -8.46
C ALA A 277 -2.03 -11.84 -8.99
N LYS A 278 -2.18 -11.20 -10.15
CA LYS A 278 -3.50 -10.90 -10.76
C LYS A 278 -3.74 -11.65 -12.05
N ARG A 279 -2.67 -12.16 -12.67
CA ARG A 279 -2.69 -12.94 -13.91
C ARG A 279 -1.66 -14.06 -13.80
N VAL A 280 -2.03 -15.29 -14.17
CA VAL A 280 -1.10 -16.43 -14.22
C VAL A 280 -0.88 -16.82 -15.67
N TYR A 281 0.38 -17.00 -16.06
CA TYR A 281 0.78 -17.56 -17.35
C TYR A 281 1.45 -18.91 -17.12
N ALA A 282 0.89 -19.98 -17.66
CA ALA A 282 1.40 -21.34 -17.53
C ALA A 282 1.68 -21.96 -18.91
N PRO A 283 2.81 -22.69 -19.07
CA PRO A 283 3.10 -23.36 -20.33
C PRO A 283 2.08 -24.48 -20.58
N ARG A 284 1.70 -24.71 -21.83
CA ARG A 284 0.65 -25.67 -22.22
C ARG A 284 0.77 -27.02 -21.51
N ARG A 285 2.01 -27.55 -21.38
CA ARG A 285 2.24 -28.86 -20.74
C ARG A 285 1.95 -28.90 -19.23
N LEU A 286 1.99 -27.75 -18.54
CA LEU A 286 1.71 -27.63 -17.10
C LEU A 286 0.37 -26.95 -16.80
N PHE A 287 -0.32 -26.41 -17.85
CA PHE A 287 -1.49 -25.57 -17.70
C PHE A 287 -2.61 -26.21 -16.85
N ASP A 288 -3.00 -27.44 -17.22
CA ASP A 288 -4.08 -28.15 -16.51
C ASP A 288 -3.69 -28.48 -15.06
N ALA A 289 -2.43 -28.83 -14.83
CA ALA A 289 -1.92 -29.12 -13.48
C ALA A 289 -1.92 -27.85 -12.61
N VAL A 290 -1.41 -26.73 -13.13
CA VAL A 290 -1.37 -25.45 -12.40
C VAL A 290 -2.81 -24.94 -12.14
N ALA A 291 -3.66 -24.87 -13.17
CA ALA A 291 -5.04 -24.38 -13.02
C ALA A 291 -5.86 -25.26 -12.07
N GLY A 292 -5.71 -26.60 -12.17
CA GLY A 292 -6.37 -27.55 -11.28
C GLY A 292 -5.87 -27.42 -9.83
N ALA A 293 -4.58 -27.23 -9.60
CA ALA A 293 -4.04 -27.00 -8.27
C ALA A 293 -4.55 -25.68 -7.66
N LEU A 294 -4.55 -24.57 -8.42
CA LEU A 294 -5.12 -23.29 -8.01
C LEU A 294 -6.60 -23.44 -7.63
N ALA A 295 -7.39 -24.20 -8.43
CA ALA A 295 -8.79 -24.45 -8.13
C ALA A 295 -8.99 -25.24 -6.83
N ARG A 296 -8.14 -26.24 -6.54
CA ARG A 296 -8.20 -26.97 -5.25
C ARG A 296 -7.93 -26.05 -4.06
N HIS A 297 -6.93 -25.16 -4.15
CA HIS A 297 -6.68 -24.18 -3.10
C HIS A 297 -7.84 -23.20 -2.92
N ALA A 298 -8.48 -22.80 -4.02
CA ALA A 298 -9.66 -21.92 -3.96
C ALA A 298 -10.85 -22.60 -3.24
N VAL A 299 -11.10 -23.88 -3.52
CA VAL A 299 -12.15 -24.67 -2.83
C VAL A 299 -11.83 -24.84 -1.33
N ALA A 300 -10.55 -24.98 -0.97
CA ALA A 300 -10.12 -25.18 0.42
C ALA A 300 -10.17 -23.89 1.27
N ALA A 301 -10.35 -22.71 0.65
CA ALA A 301 -10.43 -21.44 1.38
C ALA A 301 -11.65 -21.37 2.30
N VAL A 302 -11.42 -21.08 3.58
CA VAL A 302 -12.47 -20.92 4.59
C VAL A 302 -12.87 -19.44 4.67
N LEU A 303 -14.03 -19.13 4.12
CA LEU A 303 -14.61 -17.78 4.16
C LEU A 303 -15.37 -17.59 5.46
N GLY A 304 -15.17 -16.48 6.17
CA GLY A 304 -15.85 -16.22 7.43
C GLY A 304 -15.52 -14.89 8.07
N ASP A 305 -16.04 -14.70 9.29
CA ASP A 305 -15.69 -13.58 10.16
C ASP A 305 -14.20 -13.64 10.49
N GLY A 306 -13.48 -12.56 10.25
CA GLY A 306 -12.03 -12.50 10.51
C GLY A 306 -11.66 -12.68 11.99
N LEU A 307 -12.59 -12.54 12.92
CA LEU A 307 -12.38 -12.83 14.34
C LEU A 307 -12.42 -14.33 14.66
N ASP A 308 -12.99 -15.16 13.77
CA ASP A 308 -12.93 -16.62 13.90
C ASP A 308 -11.53 -17.11 13.45
N PRO A 309 -10.78 -17.80 14.32
CA PRO A 309 -9.44 -18.29 13.99
C PRO A 309 -9.42 -19.35 12.86
N ALA A 310 -10.56 -19.95 12.51
CA ALA A 310 -10.67 -20.87 11.39
C ALA A 310 -10.76 -20.16 10.03
N THR A 311 -11.06 -18.86 10.02
CA THR A 311 -11.19 -18.08 8.78
C THR A 311 -9.84 -17.87 8.13
N THR A 312 -9.72 -18.26 6.86
CA THR A 312 -8.52 -18.01 6.03
C THR A 312 -8.70 -16.85 5.05
N MET A 313 -9.95 -16.49 4.73
CA MET A 313 -10.26 -15.39 3.82
C MET A 313 -11.46 -14.60 4.31
N GLY A 314 -11.30 -13.29 4.46
CA GLY A 314 -12.38 -12.34 4.75
C GLY A 314 -13.15 -11.90 3.50
N PRO A 315 -14.10 -10.97 3.65
CA PRO A 315 -14.87 -10.38 2.55
C PRO A 315 -14.07 -9.34 1.78
N LEU A 316 -14.66 -8.83 0.71
CA LEU A 316 -14.28 -7.54 0.13
C LEU A 316 -14.61 -6.41 1.12
N GLN A 317 -13.78 -5.37 1.16
CA GLN A 317 -13.83 -4.39 2.25
C GLN A 317 -15.05 -3.46 2.18
N ASN A 318 -15.54 -3.14 0.99
CA ASN A 318 -16.62 -2.17 0.82
C ASN A 318 -17.55 -2.52 -0.34
N ARG A 319 -18.75 -1.95 -0.32
CA ARG A 319 -19.80 -2.16 -1.32
C ARG A 319 -19.32 -1.85 -2.74
N THR A 320 -18.63 -0.72 -2.94
CA THR A 320 -18.16 -0.31 -4.27
C THR A 320 -17.20 -1.33 -4.86
N GLN A 321 -16.27 -1.87 -4.04
CA GLN A 321 -15.35 -2.90 -4.49
C GLN A 321 -16.06 -4.23 -4.72
N TYR A 322 -17.03 -4.58 -3.89
CA TYR A 322 -17.86 -5.77 -4.07
C TYR A 322 -18.64 -5.71 -5.41
N GLU A 323 -19.30 -4.59 -5.71
CA GLU A 323 -20.03 -4.39 -6.96
C GLU A 323 -19.10 -4.41 -8.17
N LYS A 324 -17.89 -3.81 -8.06
CA LYS A 324 -16.86 -3.87 -9.09
C LYS A 324 -16.42 -5.32 -9.39
N VAL A 325 -16.26 -6.15 -8.37
CA VAL A 325 -15.85 -7.56 -8.57
C VAL A 325 -17.00 -8.38 -9.21
N LEU A 326 -18.26 -8.12 -8.84
CA LEU A 326 -19.42 -8.74 -9.50
C LEU A 326 -19.49 -8.37 -10.99
N ASP A 327 -19.17 -7.13 -11.34
CA ASP A 327 -19.12 -6.67 -12.72
C ASP A 327 -17.97 -7.35 -13.51
N PHE A 328 -16.80 -7.57 -12.90
CA PHE A 328 -15.74 -8.39 -13.49
C PHE A 328 -16.17 -9.84 -13.74
N ILE A 329 -16.93 -10.46 -12.82
CA ILE A 329 -17.45 -11.81 -12.98
C ILE A 329 -18.42 -11.87 -14.18
N ALA A 330 -19.35 -10.91 -14.26
CA ALA A 330 -20.29 -10.83 -15.37
C ALA A 330 -19.56 -10.62 -16.73
N SER A 331 -18.55 -9.75 -16.77
CA SER A 331 -17.72 -9.53 -17.95
C SER A 331 -16.97 -10.82 -18.34
N ALA A 332 -16.33 -11.50 -17.40
CA ALA A 332 -15.60 -12.73 -17.67
C ALA A 332 -16.49 -13.85 -18.26
N HIS A 333 -17.74 -13.98 -17.77
CA HIS A 333 -18.71 -14.90 -18.37
C HIS A 333 -19.08 -14.48 -19.80
N ALA A 334 -19.35 -13.18 -20.02
CA ALA A 334 -19.72 -12.67 -21.33
C ALA A 334 -18.58 -12.80 -22.36
N GLU A 335 -17.33 -12.75 -21.90
CA GLU A 335 -16.12 -12.89 -22.71
C GLU A 335 -15.67 -14.35 -22.89
N GLY A 336 -16.49 -15.34 -22.44
CA GLY A 336 -16.27 -16.77 -22.67
C GLY A 336 -15.38 -17.45 -21.63
N GLY A 337 -15.12 -16.80 -20.50
CA GLY A 337 -14.33 -17.37 -19.39
C GLY A 337 -14.99 -18.62 -18.79
N THR A 338 -14.16 -19.64 -18.54
CA THR A 338 -14.53 -20.86 -17.84
C THR A 338 -14.10 -20.77 -16.38
N PHE A 339 -15.07 -20.72 -15.48
CA PHE A 339 -14.80 -20.74 -14.04
C PHE A 339 -14.58 -22.19 -13.59
N LEU A 340 -13.35 -22.52 -13.23
CA LEU A 340 -13.03 -23.84 -12.67
C LEU A 340 -13.61 -23.97 -11.26
N THR A 341 -13.72 -22.87 -10.54
CA THR A 341 -14.36 -22.77 -9.21
C THR A 341 -14.66 -21.31 -8.88
N GLY A 342 -15.61 -21.07 -7.96
CA GLY A 342 -15.89 -19.79 -7.34
C GLY A 342 -16.52 -18.74 -8.26
N GLY A 343 -16.45 -17.49 -7.81
CA GLY A 343 -17.05 -16.35 -8.49
C GLY A 343 -18.46 -16.00 -7.99
N GLU A 344 -19.15 -16.91 -7.30
CA GLU A 344 -20.48 -16.64 -6.77
C GLU A 344 -20.40 -15.90 -5.41
N PRO A 345 -21.31 -14.92 -5.18
CA PRO A 345 -21.49 -14.30 -3.88
C PRO A 345 -22.10 -15.29 -2.89
N THR A 346 -21.73 -15.18 -1.60
CA THR A 346 -22.29 -16.07 -0.57
C THR A 346 -23.68 -15.64 -0.07
N GLY A 347 -24.16 -14.47 -0.47
CA GLY A 347 -25.44 -13.90 -0.02
C GLY A 347 -25.38 -13.21 1.35
N GLN A 348 -24.25 -13.19 2.03
CA GLN A 348 -24.05 -12.50 3.30
C GLN A 348 -22.83 -11.57 3.16
N GLY A 349 -22.93 -10.34 3.72
CA GLY A 349 -21.83 -9.36 3.67
C GLY A 349 -21.30 -9.13 2.25
N TYR A 350 -20.02 -8.85 2.14
CA TYR A 350 -19.37 -8.64 0.85
C TYR A 350 -18.47 -9.82 0.44
N PHE A 351 -18.91 -11.06 0.74
CA PHE A 351 -18.17 -12.26 0.40
C PHE A 351 -18.42 -12.72 -1.03
N ILE A 352 -17.33 -13.02 -1.73
CA ILE A 352 -17.30 -13.71 -3.03
C ILE A 352 -16.34 -14.89 -2.90
N ARG A 353 -16.74 -16.08 -3.38
CA ARG A 353 -15.86 -17.25 -3.38
C ARG A 353 -14.68 -17.03 -4.33
N PRO A 354 -13.44 -17.37 -3.92
CA PRO A 354 -12.28 -17.20 -4.79
C PRO A 354 -12.44 -18.01 -6.07
N ALA A 355 -12.20 -17.35 -7.20
CA ALA A 355 -12.42 -17.92 -8.52
C ALA A 355 -11.12 -18.10 -9.30
N ILE A 356 -11.00 -19.25 -9.97
CA ILE A 356 -9.97 -19.54 -10.96
C ILE A 356 -10.66 -19.58 -12.32
N VAL A 357 -10.24 -18.71 -13.23
CA VAL A 357 -10.88 -18.51 -14.53
C VAL A 357 -9.91 -18.82 -15.65
N THR A 358 -10.31 -19.65 -16.61
CA THR A 358 -9.53 -20.03 -17.79
C THR A 358 -10.28 -19.67 -19.07
N GLY A 359 -9.63 -19.80 -20.23
CA GLY A 359 -10.27 -19.63 -21.54
C GLY A 359 -10.58 -18.18 -21.94
N LEU A 360 -10.17 -17.20 -21.17
CA LEU A 360 -10.34 -15.80 -21.52
C LEU A 360 -9.34 -15.39 -22.62
N PRO A 361 -9.75 -14.55 -23.59
CA PRO A 361 -8.83 -13.95 -24.54
C PRO A 361 -7.95 -12.89 -23.83
N ASP A 362 -6.78 -12.57 -24.39
CA ASP A 362 -5.83 -11.64 -23.79
C ASP A 362 -6.36 -10.21 -23.61
N ASN A 363 -7.33 -9.81 -24.43
CA ASN A 363 -8.00 -8.53 -24.34
C ASN A 363 -9.21 -8.53 -23.40
N ALA A 364 -9.51 -9.66 -22.75
CA ALA A 364 -10.58 -9.72 -21.78
C ALA A 364 -10.34 -8.76 -20.61
N ARG A 365 -11.40 -8.17 -20.11
CA ARG A 365 -11.32 -7.17 -19.06
C ARG A 365 -10.63 -7.69 -17.80
N LEU A 366 -10.94 -8.95 -17.40
CA LEU A 366 -10.31 -9.57 -16.22
C LEU A 366 -8.79 -9.81 -16.39
N VAL A 367 -8.30 -9.90 -17.63
CA VAL A 367 -6.87 -10.02 -17.93
C VAL A 367 -6.18 -8.65 -17.99
N ARG A 368 -6.89 -7.60 -18.48
CA ARG A 368 -6.32 -6.28 -18.77
C ARG A 368 -6.38 -5.30 -17.61
N GLU A 369 -7.41 -5.35 -16.78
CA GLU A 369 -7.68 -4.39 -15.71
C GLU A 369 -7.39 -4.99 -14.34
N GLU A 370 -7.03 -4.13 -13.38
CA GLU A 370 -6.88 -4.51 -11.97
C GLU A 370 -8.24 -4.80 -11.33
N GLN A 371 -8.54 -6.08 -11.05
CA GLN A 371 -9.79 -6.51 -10.42
C GLN A 371 -9.85 -6.19 -8.92
N PHE A 372 -8.71 -6.25 -8.23
CA PHE A 372 -8.57 -6.00 -6.80
C PHE A 372 -9.56 -6.80 -5.95
N GLY A 373 -9.70 -8.10 -6.28
CA GLY A 373 -10.65 -9.03 -5.70
C GLY A 373 -10.24 -10.49 -5.94
N PRO A 374 -10.99 -11.47 -5.41
CA PRO A 374 -10.62 -12.88 -5.39
C PRO A 374 -10.90 -13.59 -6.74
N LEU A 375 -10.44 -13.00 -7.84
CA LEU A 375 -10.56 -13.54 -9.19
C LEU A 375 -9.18 -13.68 -9.82
N LEU A 376 -8.83 -14.87 -10.29
CA LEU A 376 -7.52 -15.14 -10.87
C LEU A 376 -7.64 -15.79 -12.26
N PRO A 377 -7.39 -15.02 -13.34
CA PRO A 377 -7.30 -15.58 -14.68
C PRO A 377 -6.00 -16.36 -14.86
N VAL A 378 -6.10 -17.52 -15.49
CA VAL A 378 -4.97 -18.39 -15.86
C VAL A 378 -4.93 -18.51 -17.37
N GLN A 379 -3.82 -18.06 -17.95
CA GLN A 379 -3.56 -17.99 -19.37
C GLN A 379 -2.55 -19.05 -19.79
N VAL A 380 -2.82 -19.71 -20.91
CA VAL A 380 -1.88 -20.66 -21.50
C VAL A 380 -0.88 -19.92 -22.38
N TYR A 381 0.37 -20.43 -22.44
CA TYR A 381 1.34 -20.03 -23.43
C TYR A 381 2.07 -21.23 -24.04
N ASP A 382 2.54 -21.10 -25.27
CA ASP A 382 3.37 -22.08 -25.98
C ASP A 382 4.81 -21.61 -26.10
N ASP A 383 4.99 -20.30 -26.26
CA ASP A 383 6.28 -19.64 -26.33
C ASP A 383 6.49 -18.69 -25.14
N LEU A 384 7.63 -18.79 -24.49
CA LEU A 384 7.98 -17.95 -23.33
C LEU A 384 8.13 -16.47 -23.73
N ASP A 385 8.63 -16.17 -24.91
CA ASP A 385 8.79 -14.80 -25.39
C ASP A 385 7.42 -14.14 -25.61
N ASP A 386 6.42 -14.90 -26.09
CA ASP A 386 5.03 -14.46 -26.14
C ASP A 386 4.46 -14.19 -24.73
N ALA A 387 4.68 -15.11 -23.79
CA ALA A 387 4.22 -14.92 -22.41
C ALA A 387 4.80 -13.65 -21.78
N ILE A 388 6.09 -13.37 -21.99
CA ILE A 388 6.75 -12.15 -21.50
C ILE A 388 6.15 -10.91 -22.18
N ALA A 389 5.94 -10.94 -23.49
CA ALA A 389 5.33 -9.83 -24.23
C ALA A 389 3.92 -9.51 -23.69
N ARG A 390 3.09 -10.54 -23.49
CA ARG A 390 1.73 -10.42 -22.90
C ARG A 390 1.76 -9.94 -21.45
N ALA A 391 2.73 -10.38 -20.64
CA ALA A 391 2.92 -9.91 -19.29
C ALA A 391 3.25 -8.40 -19.24
N ASN A 392 4.07 -7.92 -20.17
CA ASN A 392 4.49 -6.52 -20.31
C ASN A 392 3.43 -5.63 -20.99
N ASP A 393 2.50 -6.21 -21.78
CA ASP A 393 1.43 -5.47 -22.46
C ASP A 393 0.34 -5.04 -21.49
N THR A 394 0.65 -4.11 -20.63
CA THR A 394 -0.24 -3.50 -19.63
C THR A 394 0.23 -2.08 -19.31
N GLU A 395 -0.69 -1.22 -18.90
CA GLU A 395 -0.35 0.12 -18.39
C GLU A 395 0.31 0.09 -16.99
N TYR A 396 0.24 -1.04 -16.29
CA TYR A 396 0.80 -1.25 -14.96
C TYR A 396 2.21 -1.82 -15.01
N GLY A 397 2.95 -1.65 -13.93
CA GLY A 397 4.29 -2.18 -13.73
C GLY A 397 4.70 -2.13 -12.26
N LEU A 398 3.85 -2.66 -11.34
CA LEU A 398 4.16 -2.64 -9.92
C LEU A 398 5.06 -3.81 -9.53
N GLY A 399 4.63 -5.03 -9.81
CA GLY A 399 5.37 -6.23 -9.50
C GLY A 399 5.14 -7.37 -10.49
N GLY A 400 5.78 -8.51 -10.24
CA GLY A 400 5.62 -9.74 -10.98
C GLY A 400 6.41 -10.88 -10.38
N THR A 401 6.11 -12.13 -10.75
CA THR A 401 6.80 -13.31 -10.24
C THR A 401 7.13 -14.32 -11.34
N ILE A 402 8.30 -14.95 -11.19
CA ILE A 402 8.74 -16.08 -12.03
C ILE A 402 8.85 -17.34 -11.16
N TRP A 403 8.25 -18.44 -11.60
CA TRP A 403 8.25 -19.72 -10.90
C TRP A 403 8.98 -20.76 -11.73
N THR A 404 10.05 -21.36 -11.21
CA THR A 404 10.99 -22.21 -11.97
C THR A 404 11.76 -23.16 -11.07
N GLY A 405 12.20 -24.28 -11.63
CA GLY A 405 13.18 -25.18 -11.02
C GLY A 405 14.61 -24.65 -11.08
N ASP A 406 14.93 -23.80 -12.08
CA ASP A 406 16.25 -23.17 -12.24
C ASP A 406 16.21 -21.66 -11.91
N VAL A 407 16.66 -21.31 -10.70
CA VAL A 407 16.67 -19.92 -10.22
C VAL A 407 17.52 -18.99 -11.11
N ARG A 408 18.62 -19.45 -11.71
CA ARG A 408 19.45 -18.61 -12.58
C ARG A 408 18.72 -18.25 -13.87
N ARG A 409 18.02 -19.23 -14.45
CA ARG A 409 17.12 -19.01 -15.58
C ARG A 409 16.00 -18.02 -15.19
N GLY A 410 15.40 -18.20 -14.02
CA GLY A 410 14.38 -17.28 -13.50
C GLY A 410 14.88 -15.86 -13.38
N ILE A 411 16.08 -15.63 -12.86
CA ILE A 411 16.69 -14.29 -12.74
C ILE A 411 16.92 -13.66 -14.13
N ALA A 412 17.39 -14.41 -15.11
CA ALA A 412 17.58 -13.91 -16.46
C ALA A 412 16.27 -13.49 -17.13
N ILE A 413 15.17 -14.23 -16.88
CA ILE A 413 13.84 -13.91 -17.39
C ILE A 413 13.25 -12.71 -16.63
N ALA A 414 13.44 -12.64 -15.32
CA ALA A 414 12.97 -11.55 -14.47
C ALA A 414 13.44 -10.17 -14.99
N GLY A 415 14.67 -10.08 -15.47
CA GLY A 415 15.22 -8.86 -16.09
C GLY A 415 14.53 -8.39 -17.37
N ARG A 416 13.59 -9.18 -17.92
CA ARG A 416 12.80 -8.85 -19.12
C ARG A 416 11.38 -8.37 -18.80
N ILE A 417 11.00 -8.36 -17.51
CA ILE A 417 9.68 -7.91 -17.06
C ILE A 417 9.74 -6.45 -16.65
N GLU A 418 8.84 -5.64 -17.19
CA GLU A 418 8.79 -4.18 -17.02
C GLU A 418 8.02 -3.80 -15.75
N THR A 419 8.61 -4.07 -14.57
CA THR A 419 8.02 -3.78 -13.26
C THR A 419 9.03 -3.15 -12.31
N GLY A 420 8.53 -2.48 -11.27
CA GLY A 420 9.39 -1.93 -10.22
C GLY A 420 10.02 -3.03 -9.34
N THR A 421 9.28 -4.12 -9.09
CA THR A 421 9.78 -5.27 -8.33
C THR A 421 9.43 -6.57 -9.03
N ILE A 422 10.39 -7.48 -9.12
CA ILE A 422 10.19 -8.83 -9.66
C ILE A 422 10.77 -9.86 -8.71
N TRP A 423 10.01 -10.89 -8.42
CA TRP A 423 10.43 -11.99 -7.55
C TRP A 423 10.66 -13.28 -8.34
N VAL A 424 11.57 -14.12 -7.87
CA VAL A 424 11.81 -15.47 -8.40
C VAL A 424 11.56 -16.45 -7.27
N ASN A 425 10.64 -17.39 -7.48
CA ASN A 425 10.27 -18.46 -6.53
C ASN A 425 9.79 -17.97 -5.16
N GLN A 426 9.37 -16.74 -5.07
CA GLN A 426 8.76 -16.10 -3.88
C GLN A 426 7.84 -14.97 -4.29
N HIS A 427 7.03 -14.47 -3.34
CA HIS A 427 6.20 -13.28 -3.48
C HIS A 427 6.09 -12.57 -2.12
N PHE A 428 5.72 -11.27 -2.11
CA PHE A 428 5.57 -10.44 -0.90
C PHE A 428 6.83 -10.25 -0.05
N SER A 429 7.98 -10.73 -0.48
CA SER A 429 9.25 -10.41 0.19
C SER A 429 9.61 -8.96 -0.13
N LEU A 430 9.28 -8.06 0.79
CA LEU A 430 9.61 -6.62 0.73
C LEU A 430 10.39 -6.26 2.01
N PRO A 431 11.70 -6.48 2.05
CA PRO A 431 12.55 -6.02 3.15
C PRO A 431 12.50 -4.49 3.26
N LEU A 432 12.58 -3.97 4.48
CA LEU A 432 12.45 -2.54 4.76
C LEU A 432 13.62 -1.70 4.22
N ASP A 433 14.76 -2.33 4.01
CA ASP A 433 15.99 -1.76 3.48
C ASP A 433 16.09 -1.79 1.94
N VAL A 434 15.04 -2.28 1.28
CA VAL A 434 14.98 -2.34 -0.19
C VAL A 434 13.91 -1.37 -0.69
N PRO A 435 14.22 -0.50 -1.67
CA PRO A 435 13.25 0.42 -2.23
C PRO A 435 12.12 -0.34 -2.95
N PHE A 436 10.92 0.23 -2.89
CA PHE A 436 9.72 -0.27 -3.56
C PHE A 436 9.02 0.88 -4.28
N GLY A 437 8.67 0.66 -5.53
CA GLY A 437 7.90 1.62 -6.33
C GLY A 437 7.47 1.02 -7.66
N GLY A 438 6.47 1.64 -8.28
CA GLY A 438 5.89 1.19 -9.53
C GLY A 438 6.54 1.81 -10.75
N ALA A 439 6.71 1.02 -11.81
CA ALA A 439 6.96 1.50 -13.16
C ALA A 439 5.65 1.86 -13.88
N LYS A 440 5.74 2.48 -15.06
CA LYS A 440 4.60 2.86 -15.91
C LYS A 440 3.56 3.68 -15.11
N GLN A 441 2.28 3.28 -15.12
CA GLN A 441 1.22 3.97 -14.38
C GLN A 441 0.98 3.42 -12.96
N SER A 442 1.88 2.57 -12.46
CA SER A 442 1.79 2.03 -11.10
C SER A 442 2.40 2.93 -10.03
N GLY A 443 3.13 3.99 -10.40
CA GLY A 443 3.62 4.93 -9.39
C GLY A 443 4.61 5.97 -9.87
N ILE A 444 4.95 6.87 -8.94
CA ILE A 444 6.02 7.89 -9.05
C ILE A 444 6.70 7.97 -7.69
N GLY A 445 8.04 7.97 -7.66
CA GLY A 445 8.82 7.95 -6.43
C GLY A 445 8.96 6.55 -5.84
N LEU A 446 9.59 6.47 -4.68
CA LEU A 446 9.91 5.21 -4.02
C LEU A 446 9.45 5.22 -2.56
N GLN A 447 9.18 4.03 -2.04
CA GLN A 447 8.97 3.76 -0.61
C GLN A 447 10.01 2.77 -0.12
N ASN A 448 10.22 2.68 1.18
CA ASN A 448 11.23 1.85 1.83
C ASN A 448 12.67 2.18 1.38
N GLY A 449 13.64 1.52 2.00
CA GLY A 449 15.05 1.80 1.76
C GLY A 449 15.45 3.23 2.11
N ILE A 450 16.69 3.55 1.82
CA ILE A 450 17.23 4.91 1.91
C ILE A 450 16.60 5.81 0.83
N GLU A 451 16.37 5.27 -0.35
CA GLU A 451 15.75 5.95 -1.48
C GLU A 451 14.33 6.44 -1.14
N GLY A 452 13.54 5.63 -0.42
CA GLY A 452 12.22 6.04 0.07
C GLY A 452 12.29 7.14 1.14
N MET A 453 13.36 7.21 1.93
CA MET A 453 13.60 8.35 2.83
C MET A 453 13.99 9.61 2.06
N GLU A 454 14.80 9.47 1.01
CA GLU A 454 15.22 10.60 0.17
C GLU A 454 14.05 11.30 -0.48
N ASP A 455 12.97 10.59 -0.83
CA ASP A 455 11.73 11.13 -1.40
C ASP A 455 11.02 12.15 -0.47
N PHE A 456 11.27 12.10 0.84
CA PHE A 456 10.76 13.07 1.81
C PHE A 456 11.73 14.24 2.08
N THR A 457 12.81 14.34 1.31
CA THR A 457 13.81 15.38 1.49
C THR A 457 14.06 16.16 0.21
N GLN A 458 14.62 17.37 0.38
CA GLN A 458 15.11 18.19 -0.71
C GLN A 458 16.63 18.15 -0.72
N LEU A 459 17.24 17.81 -1.86
CA LEU A 459 18.67 17.89 -2.07
C LEU A 459 19.10 19.37 -2.18
N ARG A 460 20.19 19.71 -1.47
CA ARG A 460 20.90 20.97 -1.57
C ARG A 460 22.39 20.70 -1.83
N VAL A 461 22.98 21.46 -2.73
CA VAL A 461 24.45 21.47 -2.91
C VAL A 461 25.01 22.70 -2.23
N LEU A 462 25.89 22.50 -1.25
CA LEU A 462 26.74 23.53 -0.69
C LEU A 462 28.04 23.54 -1.50
N ASN A 463 28.37 24.68 -2.10
CA ASN A 463 29.57 24.85 -2.88
C ASN A 463 30.34 26.07 -2.31
N ALA A 464 31.45 25.81 -1.65
CA ALA A 464 32.25 26.81 -0.99
C ALA A 464 33.64 26.91 -1.63
N ARG A 465 34.08 28.14 -1.94
CA ARG A 465 35.48 28.43 -2.28
C ARG A 465 36.25 28.62 -0.98
N LEU A 466 37.33 27.86 -0.78
CA LEU A 466 38.13 27.86 0.44
C LEU A 466 39.32 28.81 0.36
N ALA A 467 39.85 29.05 -0.84
CA ALA A 467 40.94 30.00 -1.08
C ALA A 467 40.44 31.19 -1.93
N ALA A 468 40.86 32.40 -1.55
CA ALA A 468 40.59 33.61 -2.29
C ALA A 468 41.58 33.79 -3.49
#